data_3eca3401f8ee6e226d3ea25866c8a1ab
#
_entry.id   3eca3401f8ee6e226d3ea25866c8a1ab
#
_cell.length_a   1.000
_cell.length_b   1.000
_cell.length_c   1.000
_cell.angle_alpha   90.00
_cell.angle_beta   90.00
_cell.angle_gamma   90.00
#
_symmetry.space_group_name_H-M   'P 1'
#
loop_
_entity.id
_entity.type
_entity.pdbx_description
1 polymer ?
#
loop_
_entity_poly.entity_id
_entity_poly.type
_entity_poly.pdbx_seq_one_letter_code
_entity_poly.pdbx_strand_id
1 'polypeptide(L)'
;VVLPIKDLVEGLADNMYFVGGALLVTGCLLFASDRVRKGHKSERSARIQDVLVVGLAQAIATCPGISRSGTTITAGCFVGFDRKFAVRYSFLMSIPAILGANILSLKDAVSAGIIWADVPVYLVGVVVAAGVGYACIRLLKMIAEKGKFGFFAYYCWAAGVVTLILTLLQN
;
A
#
# COMPACT_ATOMS: atom_id res chain seq x y z
N VAL A 1 0.26 -14.96 6.35
CA VAL A 1 0.00 -15.24 4.93
C VAL A 1 1.23 -14.95 4.06
N VAL A 2 2.00 -13.89 4.35
CA VAL A 2 3.18 -13.48 3.53
C VAL A 2 4.40 -14.39 3.74
N LEU A 3 4.58 -14.94 4.94
CA LEU A 3 5.76 -15.75 5.28
C LEU A 3 6.01 -16.93 4.33
N PRO A 4 5.01 -17.78 3.99
CA PRO A 4 5.24 -18.92 3.11
C PRO A 4 5.37 -18.55 1.63
N ILE A 5 5.08 -17.30 1.25
CA ILE A 5 5.11 -16.83 -0.15
C ILE A 5 6.14 -15.70 -0.37
N LYS A 6 7.06 -15.50 0.61
CA LYS A 6 8.07 -14.44 0.53
C LYS A 6 8.90 -14.55 -0.76
N ASP A 7 9.43 -15.73 -1.03
CA ASP A 7 10.28 -15.98 -2.22
C ASP A 7 9.51 -15.75 -3.53
N LEU A 8 8.23 -16.10 -3.56
CA LEU A 8 7.36 -15.84 -4.72
C LEU A 8 7.15 -14.33 -4.91
N VAL A 9 6.90 -13.60 -3.82
CA VAL A 9 6.68 -12.14 -3.87
C VAL A 9 7.96 -11.41 -4.27
N GLU A 10 9.13 -11.84 -3.78
CA GLU A 10 10.43 -11.30 -4.17
C GLU A 10 10.72 -11.57 -5.65
N GLY A 11 10.47 -12.78 -6.14
CA GLY A 11 10.61 -13.11 -7.57
C GLY A 11 9.66 -12.30 -8.48
N LEU A 12 8.46 -11.93 -7.99
CA LEU A 12 7.56 -11.05 -8.72
C LEU A 12 8.05 -9.59 -8.73
N ALA A 13 8.80 -9.16 -7.71
CA ALA A 13 9.38 -7.81 -7.66
C ALA A 13 10.49 -7.64 -8.70
N ASP A 14 11.24 -8.70 -9.01
CA ASP A 14 12.31 -8.67 -10.02
C ASP A 14 11.75 -8.67 -11.45
N ASN A 15 10.49 -9.06 -11.63
CA ASN A 15 9.83 -9.06 -12.93
C ASN A 15 9.21 -7.70 -13.22
N MET A 16 9.91 -6.86 -13.99
CA MET A 16 9.44 -5.51 -14.36
C MET A 16 8.16 -5.49 -15.17
N TYR A 17 7.86 -6.54 -15.95
CA TYR A 17 6.57 -6.66 -16.64
C TYR A 17 5.43 -6.82 -15.64
N PHE A 18 5.64 -7.61 -14.59
CA PHE A 18 4.65 -7.78 -13.53
C PHE A 18 4.42 -6.47 -12.78
N VAL A 19 5.50 -5.77 -12.40
CA VAL A 19 5.42 -4.48 -11.68
C VAL A 19 4.70 -3.43 -12.53
N GLY A 20 5.03 -3.32 -13.82
CA GLY A 20 4.35 -2.41 -14.75
C GLY A 20 2.85 -2.72 -14.88
N GLY A 21 2.49 -3.99 -15.05
CA GLY A 21 1.09 -4.42 -15.07
C GLY A 21 0.35 -4.14 -13.76
N ALA A 22 0.98 -4.39 -12.61
CA ALA A 22 0.43 -4.11 -11.28
C ALA A 22 0.18 -2.61 -11.04
N LEU A 23 1.05 -1.74 -11.57
CA LEU A 23 0.84 -0.28 -11.55
C LEU A 23 -0.39 0.13 -12.38
N LEU A 24 -0.59 -0.48 -13.54
CA LEU A 24 -1.79 -0.22 -14.35
C LEU A 24 -3.07 -0.64 -13.63
N VAL A 25 -3.06 -1.82 -12.99
CA VAL A 25 -4.18 -2.30 -12.16
C VAL A 25 -4.43 -1.35 -10.99
N THR A 26 -3.37 -0.89 -10.31
CA THR A 26 -3.48 0.11 -9.23
C THR A 26 -4.14 1.39 -9.73
N GLY A 27 -3.75 1.90 -10.90
CA GLY A 27 -4.38 3.05 -11.52
C GLY A 27 -5.88 2.84 -11.76
N CYS A 28 -6.28 1.67 -12.27
CA CYS A 28 -7.69 1.32 -12.48
C CYS A 28 -8.48 1.27 -11.15
N LEU A 29 -7.89 0.69 -10.10
CA LEU A 29 -8.51 0.63 -8.76
C LEU A 29 -8.74 2.02 -8.18
N LEU A 30 -7.73 2.90 -8.24
CA LEU A 30 -7.83 4.28 -7.75
C LEU A 30 -8.86 5.09 -8.53
N PHE A 31 -8.90 4.93 -9.84
CA PHE A 31 -9.87 5.59 -10.69
C PHE A 31 -11.30 5.11 -10.42
N ALA A 32 -11.47 3.80 -10.22
CA ALA A 32 -12.74 3.21 -9.85
C ALA A 32 -13.22 3.71 -8.47
N SER A 33 -12.31 3.89 -7.51
CA SER A 33 -12.67 4.34 -6.16
C SER A 33 -13.38 5.68 -6.14
N ASP A 34 -13.04 6.59 -7.05
CA ASP A 34 -13.68 7.91 -7.12
C ASP A 34 -15.08 7.86 -7.76
N ARG A 35 -15.39 6.79 -8.49
CA ARG A 35 -16.69 6.55 -9.12
C ARG A 35 -17.65 5.71 -8.29
N VAL A 36 -17.16 5.10 -7.22
CA VAL A 36 -18.01 4.35 -6.29
C VAL A 36 -18.95 5.31 -5.57
N ARG A 37 -20.21 4.93 -5.45
CA ARG A 37 -21.20 5.69 -4.68
C ARG A 37 -20.70 5.93 -3.25
N LYS A 38 -20.98 7.11 -2.72
CA LYS A 38 -20.63 7.44 -1.33
C LYS A 38 -21.27 6.42 -0.40
N GLY A 39 -20.43 5.66 0.30
CA GLY A 39 -20.86 4.75 1.34
C GLY A 39 -21.25 5.52 2.60
N HIS A 40 -22.05 4.89 3.45
CA HIS A 40 -22.54 5.46 4.70
C HIS A 40 -22.15 4.62 5.92
N LYS A 41 -21.46 3.49 5.71
CA LYS A 41 -21.04 2.62 6.83
C LYS A 41 -19.90 3.29 7.60
N SER A 42 -20.09 3.39 8.90
CA SER A 42 -19.12 3.87 9.89
C SER A 42 -18.57 2.70 10.73
N GLU A 43 -17.70 3.01 11.67
CA GLU A 43 -17.11 2.04 12.62
C GLU A 43 -18.19 1.18 13.32
N ARG A 44 -19.37 1.77 13.63
CA ARG A 44 -20.46 1.09 14.35
C ARG A 44 -21.33 0.20 13.45
N SER A 45 -21.34 0.45 12.15
CA SER A 45 -22.18 -0.25 11.17
C SER A 45 -21.40 -1.19 10.24
N ALA A 46 -20.08 -1.23 10.36
CA ALA A 46 -19.23 -2.17 9.64
C ALA A 46 -19.50 -3.60 10.12
N ARG A 47 -19.67 -4.52 9.18
CA ARG A 47 -19.89 -5.96 9.44
C ARG A 47 -18.58 -6.72 9.33
N ILE A 48 -18.48 -7.88 9.97
CA ILE A 48 -17.31 -8.76 9.87
C ILE A 48 -17.01 -9.11 8.42
N GLN A 49 -18.01 -9.32 7.59
CA GLN A 49 -17.84 -9.60 6.15
C GLN A 49 -17.13 -8.43 5.42
N ASP A 50 -17.50 -7.18 5.73
CA ASP A 50 -16.87 -6.00 5.16
C ASP A 50 -15.38 -5.95 5.51
N VAL A 51 -15.06 -6.24 6.77
CA VAL A 51 -13.68 -6.29 7.30
C VAL A 51 -12.87 -7.39 6.62
N LEU A 52 -13.46 -8.57 6.43
CA LEU A 52 -12.81 -9.69 5.74
C LEU A 52 -12.49 -9.36 4.28
N VAL A 53 -13.42 -8.71 3.55
CA VAL A 53 -13.18 -8.28 2.16
C VAL A 53 -12.00 -7.30 2.09
N VAL A 54 -11.95 -6.30 2.98
CA VAL A 54 -10.83 -5.35 3.02
C VAL A 54 -9.53 -6.04 3.43
N GLY A 55 -9.60 -7.02 4.35
CA GLY A 55 -8.45 -7.84 4.75
C GLY A 55 -7.89 -8.69 3.59
N LEU A 56 -8.76 -9.31 2.80
CA LEU A 56 -8.36 -10.05 1.59
C LEU A 56 -7.74 -9.11 0.54
N ALA A 57 -8.32 -7.94 0.35
CA ALA A 57 -7.77 -6.92 -0.54
C ALA A 57 -6.35 -6.49 -0.08
N GLN A 58 -6.10 -6.37 1.23
CA GLN A 58 -4.76 -6.10 1.75
C GLN A 58 -3.79 -7.27 1.48
N ALA A 59 -4.25 -8.52 1.60
CA ALA A 59 -3.43 -9.68 1.31
C ALA A 59 -2.99 -9.72 -0.17
N ILE A 60 -3.89 -9.39 -1.10
CA ILE A 60 -3.57 -9.25 -2.53
C ILE A 60 -2.59 -8.09 -2.76
N ALA A 61 -2.75 -6.99 -2.04
CA ALA A 61 -1.90 -5.81 -2.15
C ALA A 61 -0.51 -5.96 -1.51
N THR A 62 -0.12 -7.16 -1.08
CA THR A 62 1.28 -7.49 -0.76
C THR A 62 2.11 -7.74 -2.02
N CYS A 63 1.47 -7.94 -3.18
CA CYS A 63 2.15 -8.06 -4.46
C CYS A 63 2.85 -6.74 -4.85
N PRO A 64 4.09 -6.80 -5.36
CA PRO A 64 4.85 -5.62 -5.80
C PRO A 64 4.10 -4.85 -6.89
N GLY A 65 4.14 -3.51 -6.83
CA GLY A 65 3.44 -2.63 -7.78
C GLY A 65 1.97 -2.40 -7.45
N ILE A 66 1.34 -3.20 -6.58
CA ILE A 66 -0.02 -2.95 -6.11
C ILE A 66 0.02 -2.04 -4.90
N SER A 67 -0.63 -0.88 -5.00
CA SER A 67 -0.73 0.06 -3.89
C SER A 67 -1.59 -0.51 -2.77
N ARG A 68 -0.98 -0.83 -1.60
CA ARG A 68 -1.70 -1.37 -0.45
C ARG A 68 -2.82 -0.44 0.02
N SER A 69 -2.50 0.84 0.26
CA SER A 69 -3.50 1.82 0.71
C SER A 69 -4.56 2.09 -0.36
N GLY A 70 -4.16 2.18 -1.63
CA GLY A 70 -5.09 2.34 -2.75
C GLY A 70 -6.11 1.20 -2.82
N THR A 71 -5.64 -0.05 -2.74
CA THR A 71 -6.49 -1.24 -2.81
C THR A 71 -7.42 -1.36 -1.60
N THR A 72 -6.91 -1.17 -0.37
CA THR A 72 -7.72 -1.30 0.85
C THR A 72 -8.75 -0.18 0.99
N ILE A 73 -8.41 1.07 0.62
CA ILE A 73 -9.38 2.18 0.61
C ILE A 73 -10.46 1.92 -0.45
N THR A 74 -10.07 1.49 -1.64
CA THR A 74 -11.00 1.15 -2.72
C THR A 74 -11.94 0.03 -2.30
N ALA A 75 -11.42 -1.06 -1.74
CA ALA A 75 -12.22 -2.16 -1.20
C ALA A 75 -13.19 -1.69 -0.11
N GLY A 76 -12.72 -0.82 0.81
CA GLY A 76 -13.56 -0.21 1.83
C GLY A 76 -14.72 0.60 1.23
N CYS A 77 -14.45 1.38 0.18
CA CYS A 77 -15.49 2.11 -0.55
C CYS A 77 -16.49 1.16 -1.22
N PHE A 78 -16.01 0.06 -1.82
CA PHE A 78 -16.88 -0.94 -2.48
C PHE A 78 -17.80 -1.67 -1.51
N VAL A 79 -17.35 -1.98 -0.30
CA VAL A 79 -18.23 -2.58 0.74
C VAL A 79 -19.16 -1.57 1.41
N GLY A 80 -19.10 -0.30 0.99
CA GLY A 80 -19.98 0.77 1.42
C GLY A 80 -19.51 1.55 2.65
N PHE A 81 -18.23 1.52 2.98
CA PHE A 81 -17.67 2.41 4.01
C PHE A 81 -17.78 3.88 3.59
N ASP A 82 -18.07 4.76 4.55
CA ASP A 82 -17.83 6.18 4.36
C ASP A 82 -16.35 6.42 4.01
N ARG A 83 -16.08 7.34 3.11
CA ARG A 83 -14.72 7.55 2.58
C ARG A 83 -13.70 7.91 3.67
N LYS A 84 -14.11 8.74 4.63
CA LYS A 84 -13.25 9.08 5.77
C LYS A 84 -12.94 7.85 6.62
N PHE A 85 -13.94 7.01 6.82
CA PHE A 85 -13.78 5.76 7.56
C PHE A 85 -12.90 4.77 6.79
N ALA A 86 -13.11 4.59 5.49
CA ALA A 86 -12.28 3.71 4.65
C ALA A 86 -10.80 4.09 4.70
N VAL A 87 -10.48 5.40 4.60
CA VAL A 87 -9.11 5.92 4.71
C VAL A 87 -8.51 5.64 6.09
N ARG A 88 -9.24 6.00 7.16
CA ARG A 88 -8.81 5.77 8.55
C ARG A 88 -8.58 4.29 8.84
N TYR A 89 -9.52 3.44 8.40
CA TYR A 89 -9.44 2.00 8.58
C TYR A 89 -8.24 1.41 7.86
N SER A 90 -7.99 1.79 6.61
CA SER A 90 -6.83 1.37 5.83
C SER A 90 -5.51 1.69 6.53
N PHE A 91 -5.35 2.90 7.06
CA PHE A 91 -4.14 3.28 7.81
C PHE A 91 -3.99 2.50 9.11
N LEU A 92 -5.07 2.34 9.89
CA LEU A 92 -5.02 1.56 11.14
C LEU A 92 -4.66 0.09 10.87
N MET A 93 -5.23 -0.51 9.81
CA MET A 93 -4.95 -1.88 9.43
C MET A 93 -3.51 -2.08 8.94
N SER A 94 -2.85 -1.03 8.45
CA SER A 94 -1.45 -1.11 8.03
C SER A 94 -0.48 -1.25 9.21
N ILE A 95 -0.84 -0.75 10.40
CA ILE A 95 0.04 -0.75 11.58
C ILE A 95 0.47 -2.17 11.97
N PRO A 96 -0.44 -3.13 12.23
CA PRO A 96 -0.02 -4.49 12.60
C PRO A 96 0.77 -5.18 11.48
N ALA A 97 0.46 -4.92 10.21
CA ALA A 97 1.19 -5.48 9.09
C ALA A 97 2.64 -4.95 9.01
N ILE A 98 2.82 -3.63 9.20
CA ILE A 98 4.14 -2.98 9.22
C ILE A 98 4.95 -3.45 10.43
N LEU A 99 4.33 -3.52 11.62
CA LEU A 99 5.01 -4.01 12.81
C LEU A 99 5.47 -5.47 12.64
N GLY A 100 4.61 -6.34 12.09
CA GLY A 100 4.99 -7.71 11.80
C GLY A 100 6.17 -7.82 10.83
N ALA A 101 6.17 -7.04 9.76
CA ALA A 101 7.29 -6.99 8.80
C ALA A 101 8.58 -6.49 9.47
N ASN A 102 8.50 -5.43 10.28
CA ASN A 102 9.66 -4.87 10.98
C ASN A 102 10.26 -5.86 12.00
N ILE A 103 9.44 -6.62 12.72
CA ILE A 103 9.92 -7.65 13.66
C ILE A 103 10.72 -8.72 12.92
N LEU A 104 10.26 -9.15 11.75
CA LEU A 104 10.95 -10.14 10.93
C LEU A 104 12.28 -9.57 10.40
N SER A 105 12.25 -8.36 9.83
CA SER A 105 13.46 -7.69 9.34
C SER A 105 14.49 -7.44 10.44
N LEU A 106 14.03 -7.09 11.65
CA LEU A 106 14.91 -6.91 12.81
C LEU A 106 15.57 -8.23 13.21
N LYS A 107 14.81 -9.33 13.22
CA LYS A 107 15.36 -10.68 13.48
C LYS A 107 16.46 -11.02 12.47
N ASP A 108 16.21 -10.79 11.17
CA ASP A 108 17.18 -11.05 10.12
C ASP A 108 18.44 -10.18 10.29
N ALA A 109 18.27 -8.89 10.59
CA ALA A 109 19.38 -7.96 10.85
C ALA A 109 20.22 -8.36 12.06
N VAL A 110 19.59 -8.77 13.16
CA VAL A 110 20.31 -9.25 14.36
C VAL A 110 21.07 -10.54 14.04
N SER A 111 20.50 -11.44 13.25
CA SER A 111 21.14 -12.70 12.86
C SER A 111 22.35 -12.48 11.93
N ALA A 112 22.29 -11.43 11.10
CA ALA A 112 23.41 -11.03 10.21
C ALA A 112 24.55 -10.32 10.94
N GLY A 113 24.34 -9.89 12.18
CA GLY A 113 25.29 -9.12 12.99
C GLY A 113 25.13 -7.60 12.86
N ILE A 114 24.99 -6.94 14.00
CA ILE A 114 24.78 -5.48 14.05
C ILE A 114 26.12 -4.78 14.03
N ILE A 115 26.35 -3.92 13.04
CA ILE A 115 27.49 -3.01 12.98
C ILE A 115 27.15 -1.78 13.82
N TRP A 116 27.66 -1.70 15.03
CA TRP A 116 27.34 -0.61 15.98
C TRP A 116 27.73 0.78 15.49
N ALA A 117 28.72 0.86 14.60
CA ALA A 117 29.15 2.12 13.99
C ALA A 117 28.06 2.77 13.12
N ASP A 118 27.16 1.98 12.56
CA ASP A 118 26.09 2.47 11.65
C ASP A 118 24.81 2.87 12.39
N VAL A 119 24.68 2.54 13.69
CA VAL A 119 23.47 2.83 14.49
C VAL A 119 23.10 4.32 14.48
N PRO A 120 24.04 5.30 14.62
CA PRO A 120 23.66 6.71 14.53
C PRO A 120 23.03 7.10 13.19
N VAL A 121 23.52 6.51 12.07
CA VAL A 121 22.99 6.77 10.73
C VAL A 121 21.56 6.21 10.62
N TYR A 122 21.32 5.01 11.14
CA TYR A 122 19.96 4.44 11.17
C TYR A 122 19.01 5.28 12.03
N LEU A 123 19.43 5.81 13.17
CA LEU A 123 18.61 6.68 14.01
C LEU A 123 18.22 7.97 13.29
N VAL A 124 19.15 8.62 12.60
CA VAL A 124 18.85 9.79 11.77
C VAL A 124 17.85 9.42 10.68
N GLY A 125 18.05 8.29 10.00
CA GLY A 125 17.11 7.79 8.98
C GLY A 125 15.70 7.58 9.54
N VAL A 126 15.56 7.00 10.72
CA VAL A 126 14.27 6.80 11.40
C VAL A 126 13.58 8.13 11.70
N VAL A 127 14.30 9.12 12.25
CA VAL A 127 13.73 10.44 12.58
C VAL A 127 13.25 11.16 11.32
N VAL A 128 14.07 11.18 10.26
CA VAL A 128 13.71 11.79 8.97
C VAL A 128 12.51 11.06 8.37
N ALA A 129 12.52 9.73 8.33
CA ALA A 129 11.42 8.94 7.80
C ALA A 129 10.11 9.16 8.59
N ALA A 130 10.17 9.29 9.91
CA ALA A 130 9.02 9.60 10.75
C ALA A 130 8.45 11.00 10.42
N GLY A 131 9.30 12.01 10.28
CA GLY A 131 8.88 13.38 9.96
C GLY A 131 8.24 13.48 8.59
N VAL A 132 8.91 12.94 7.55
CA VAL A 132 8.40 12.93 6.18
C VAL A 132 7.12 12.07 6.09
N GLY A 133 7.12 10.90 6.72
CA GLY A 133 5.97 10.00 6.74
C GLY A 133 4.74 10.65 7.38
N TYR A 134 4.91 11.38 8.49
CA TYR A 134 3.83 12.13 9.11
C TYR A 134 3.24 13.18 8.17
N ALA A 135 4.09 13.96 7.50
CA ALA A 135 3.66 14.96 6.54
C ALA A 135 2.90 14.33 5.35
N CYS A 136 3.44 13.23 4.80
CA CYS A 136 2.83 12.50 3.69
C CYS A 136 1.47 11.88 4.07
N ILE A 137 1.35 11.29 5.27
CA ILE A 137 0.07 10.73 5.76
C ILE A 137 -0.97 11.84 5.90
N ARG A 138 -0.60 12.98 6.45
CA ARG A 138 -1.49 14.15 6.55
C ARG A 138 -1.99 14.62 5.20
N LEU A 139 -1.07 14.76 4.24
CA LEU A 139 -1.39 15.18 2.88
C LEU A 139 -2.31 14.16 2.19
N LEU A 140 -1.96 12.87 2.27
CA LEU A 140 -2.74 11.81 1.65
C LEU A 140 -4.15 11.71 2.25
N LYS A 141 -4.28 11.83 3.57
CA LYS A 141 -5.58 11.86 4.24
C LYS A 141 -6.45 13.01 3.72
N MET A 142 -5.89 14.21 3.60
CA MET A 142 -6.62 15.39 3.11
C MET A 142 -7.09 15.21 1.65
N ILE A 143 -6.26 14.64 0.78
CA ILE A 143 -6.59 14.38 -0.62
C ILE A 143 -7.65 13.28 -0.73
N ALA A 144 -7.48 12.20 0.05
CA ALA A 144 -8.36 11.06 0.07
C ALA A 144 -9.79 11.41 0.53
N GLU A 145 -9.91 12.22 1.58
CA GLU A 145 -11.20 12.69 2.09
C GLU A 145 -11.96 13.58 1.08
N LYS A 146 -11.22 14.29 0.22
CA LYS A 146 -11.80 15.10 -0.87
C LYS A 146 -12.24 14.29 -2.09
N GLY A 147 -11.98 12.98 -2.11
CA GLY A 147 -12.37 12.10 -3.23
C GLY A 147 -11.62 12.37 -4.52
N LYS A 148 -10.34 12.74 -4.45
CA LYS A 148 -9.51 13.06 -5.62
C LYS A 148 -8.41 12.00 -5.86
N PHE A 149 -8.72 10.73 -5.61
CA PHE A 149 -7.77 9.64 -5.89
C PHE A 149 -7.49 9.43 -7.36
N GLY A 150 -8.44 9.79 -8.23
CA GLY A 150 -8.28 9.66 -9.66
C GLY A 150 -7.06 10.39 -10.23
N PHE A 151 -6.59 11.45 -9.56
CA PHE A 151 -5.34 12.11 -9.95
C PHE A 151 -4.13 11.17 -9.84
N PHE A 152 -4.06 10.36 -8.79
CA PHE A 152 -3.01 9.36 -8.64
C PHE A 152 -3.13 8.20 -9.62
N ALA A 153 -4.32 7.93 -10.16
CA ALA A 153 -4.51 6.93 -11.20
C ALA A 153 -3.73 7.26 -12.47
N TYR A 154 -3.75 8.52 -12.89
CA TYR A 154 -2.97 8.99 -14.04
C TYR A 154 -1.47 8.81 -13.84
N TYR A 155 -0.97 9.10 -12.62
CA TYR A 155 0.42 8.84 -12.27
C TYR A 155 0.77 7.35 -12.36
N CYS A 156 -0.07 6.48 -11.79
CA CYS A 156 0.16 5.04 -11.83
C CYS A 156 0.14 4.49 -13.25
N TRP A 157 -0.77 4.98 -14.11
CA TRP A 157 -0.80 4.58 -15.51
C TRP A 157 0.43 5.06 -16.28
N ALA A 158 0.82 6.31 -16.10
CA ALA A 158 2.03 6.84 -16.73
C ALA A 158 3.28 6.05 -16.29
N ALA A 159 3.45 5.84 -14.98
CA ALA A 159 4.56 5.07 -14.45
C ALA A 159 4.55 3.61 -14.96
N GLY A 160 3.38 2.95 -14.97
CA GLY A 160 3.23 1.58 -15.46
C GLY A 160 3.59 1.45 -16.94
N VAL A 161 3.11 2.37 -17.78
CA VAL A 161 3.43 2.39 -19.23
C VAL A 161 4.93 2.63 -19.44
N VAL A 162 5.52 3.60 -18.75
CA VAL A 162 6.97 3.89 -18.85
C VAL A 162 7.78 2.66 -18.44
N THR A 163 7.43 2.00 -17.33
CA THR A 163 8.12 0.78 -16.89
C THR A 163 8.06 -0.30 -17.95
N LEU A 164 6.88 -0.55 -18.54
CA LEU A 164 6.71 -1.57 -19.58
C LEU A 164 7.51 -1.24 -20.86
N ILE A 165 7.50 0.02 -21.29
CA ILE A 165 8.28 0.47 -22.47
C ILE A 165 9.78 0.30 -22.20
N LEU A 166 10.30 0.74 -21.05
CA LEU A 166 11.70 0.60 -20.72
C LEU A 166 12.13 -0.87 -20.65
N THR A 167 11.29 -1.73 -20.09
CA THR A 167 11.56 -3.18 -20.02
C THR A 167 11.60 -3.81 -21.44
N LEU A 168 10.71 -3.36 -22.34
CA LEU A 168 10.70 -3.82 -23.73
C LEU A 168 11.95 -3.36 -24.52
N LEU A 169 12.48 -2.19 -24.18
CA LEU A 169 13.66 -1.65 -24.87
C LEU A 169 14.99 -2.26 -24.35
N GLN A 170 14.97 -2.88 -23.15
CA GLN A 170 16.14 -3.52 -22.54
C GLN A 170 16.28 -5.00 -22.89
N ASN A 171 15.25 -5.61 -23.49
CA ASN A 171 15.25 -6.97 -24.03
C ASN A 171 15.42 -6.96 -25.54
#